data_61efe9e6c791ffa316592956ee5ab26b
#
_entry.id   61efe9e6c791ffa316592956ee5ab26b
#
_cell.length_a   1.000
_cell.length_b   1.000
_cell.length_c   1.000
_cell.angle_alpha   90.00
_cell.angle_beta   90.00
_cell.angle_gamma   90.00
#
_symmetry.space_group_name_H-M   'P 1'
#
loop_
_entity.id
_entity.type
_entity.pdbx_description
1 polymer ?
#
loop_
_entity_poly.entity_id
_entity_poly.type
_entity_poly.pdbx_seq_one_letter_code
_entity_poly.pdbx_strand_id
1 'polypeptide(L)'
;MLKILIIMSIFFTSVFAQIDAKLEIIKKTNTSPKIIISMSQDAKETFTLDKIKSLLSKDLLISGHFEIIDSLERINYDEIPDVISLRNKGIDLYLNISANKDLNGSYSLLTKLFDINSQSLIMEKSYTTLKEERYPFLSHRTAISINDYFGAPSIAWMDKFVVFSVYKSAANSDIMIGDYTLSFKKTIVSGGLNIFPKWASKKQRSIYYTSYNYEKPTLVKLNIFNRQKNIIMSSDGMISASDVNHDGSKILITAAPNSQPDIYLYNVNTKRKTKVTKYSGIDVGGQFIDNDKRIAFISDRLGTPNIFAKNINSSGVEKLVYHSKNNSSVTAFNDNIVYSSRDVNNELGKKSFNLYSMSTKSDDLNRLTSNGINQFPKFSTDGESLLFIKRFNGVSSLGIIRLKFSKSYLFPLNNKRIQSIDW
;
A
#
# COMPACT_ATOMS: atom_id res chain seq x y z
N MET A 1 16.44 66.18 19.43
CA MET A 1 16.85 64.80 19.35
C MET A 1 15.88 63.89 20.07
N LEU A 2 14.68 63.69 19.53
CA LEU A 2 13.69 62.76 20.13
C LEU A 2 12.53 62.50 19.14
N LYS A 3 12.78 61.91 17.98
CA LYS A 3 11.73 61.56 17.02
C LYS A 3 12.13 60.40 16.07
N ILE A 4 12.91 59.41 16.51
CA ILE A 4 13.25 58.23 15.69
C ILE A 4 13.27 57.00 16.61
N LEU A 5 12.14 56.64 17.22
CA LEU A 5 12.04 55.37 17.97
C LEU A 5 10.61 54.78 18.05
N ILE A 6 9.77 55.02 17.08
CA ILE A 6 8.38 54.47 17.06
C ILE A 6 8.02 53.85 15.67
N ILE A 7 8.93 53.26 14.91
CA ILE A 7 8.58 52.56 13.65
C ILE A 7 9.26 51.18 13.56
N MET A 8 9.37 50.47 14.63
CA MET A 8 9.97 49.12 14.58
C MET A 8 9.25 48.07 15.43
N SER A 9 7.93 48.18 15.57
CA SER A 9 7.15 47.15 16.30
C SER A 9 5.83 46.70 15.66
N ILE A 10 5.67 46.83 14.33
CA ILE A 10 4.42 46.40 13.64
C ILE A 10 4.68 45.37 12.54
N PHE A 11 5.75 44.59 12.57
CA PHE A 11 6.00 43.61 11.52
C PHE A 11 6.19 42.16 12.02
N PHE A 12 5.63 41.80 13.19
CA PHE A 12 5.78 40.40 13.71
C PHE A 12 4.47 39.68 14.05
N THR A 13 3.32 40.06 13.49
CA THR A 13 2.04 39.38 13.80
C THR A 13 1.30 38.77 12.63
N SER A 14 1.89 38.70 11.44
CA SER A 14 1.17 38.16 10.25
C SER A 14 1.50 36.71 9.84
N VAL A 15 2.43 36.05 10.51
CA VAL A 15 2.84 34.66 10.09
C VAL A 15 2.01 33.59 10.79
N PHE A 16 1.42 33.84 11.96
CA PHE A 16 0.63 32.83 12.67
C PHE A 16 -0.86 32.77 12.28
N ALA A 17 -1.41 33.84 11.73
CA ALA A 17 -2.82 33.89 11.32
C ALA A 17 -3.15 33.09 10.06
N GLN A 18 -2.16 32.82 9.20
CA GLN A 18 -2.37 32.10 7.95
C GLN A 18 -2.38 30.58 8.12
N ILE A 19 -1.77 30.04 9.17
CA ILE A 19 -1.76 28.61 9.49
C ILE A 19 -3.07 28.19 10.17
N ASP A 20 -3.58 29.02 11.07
CA ASP A 20 -4.86 28.77 11.76
C ASP A 20 -6.08 28.87 10.83
N ALA A 21 -6.07 29.81 9.87
CA ALA A 21 -7.14 29.95 8.89
C ALA A 21 -7.22 28.74 7.93
N LYS A 22 -6.09 28.12 7.58
CA LYS A 22 -6.06 26.89 6.76
C LYS A 22 -6.56 25.65 7.51
N LEU A 23 -6.27 25.54 8.81
CA LEU A 23 -6.80 24.49 9.67
C LEU A 23 -8.30 24.62 9.93
N GLU A 24 -8.81 25.84 10.03
CA GLU A 24 -10.25 26.10 10.26
C GLU A 24 -11.10 25.85 9.01
N ILE A 25 -10.56 26.11 7.81
CA ILE A 25 -11.23 25.80 6.53
C ILE A 25 -11.31 24.29 6.30
N ILE A 26 -10.30 23.52 6.73
CA ILE A 26 -10.33 22.04 6.62
C ILE A 26 -11.31 21.41 7.62
N LYS A 27 -11.59 22.08 8.75
CA LYS A 27 -12.58 21.60 9.74
C LYS A 27 -14.04 21.95 9.41
N LYS A 28 -14.30 22.89 8.52
CA LYS A 28 -15.66 23.39 8.24
C LYS A 28 -16.38 22.79 7.04
N THR A 29 -15.71 21.94 6.24
CA THR A 29 -16.35 21.33 5.06
C THR A 29 -15.99 19.87 4.96
N ASN A 30 -16.59 19.01 5.74
CA ASN A 30 -16.90 17.60 5.41
C ASN A 30 -17.17 16.84 6.71
N THR A 31 -18.41 16.88 7.18
CA THR A 31 -18.94 15.79 8.01
C THR A 31 -19.00 14.56 7.11
N SER A 32 -18.17 13.57 7.39
CA SER A 32 -18.26 12.28 6.70
C SER A 32 -19.68 11.72 6.90
N PRO A 33 -20.37 11.23 5.86
CA PRO A 33 -21.69 10.66 5.99
C PRO A 33 -21.67 9.47 6.95
N LYS A 34 -22.66 9.41 7.83
CA LYS A 34 -22.86 8.35 8.80
C LYS A 34 -23.58 7.18 8.16
N ILE A 35 -22.95 6.01 8.15
CA ILE A 35 -23.50 4.82 7.52
C ILE A 35 -23.69 3.68 8.54
N ILE A 36 -24.87 3.06 8.49
CA ILE A 36 -25.14 1.76 9.13
C ILE A 36 -24.96 0.66 8.09
N ILE A 37 -24.26 -0.41 8.46
CA ILE A 37 -24.15 -1.65 7.67
C ILE A 37 -24.92 -2.73 8.42
N SER A 38 -26.03 -3.19 7.85
CA SER A 38 -26.90 -4.20 8.42
C SER A 38 -26.90 -5.48 7.58
N MET A 39 -26.90 -6.61 8.25
CA MET A 39 -27.17 -7.91 7.61
C MET A 39 -28.67 -8.10 7.53
N SER A 40 -29.16 -8.49 6.36
CA SER A 40 -30.58 -8.81 6.17
C SER A 40 -31.05 -9.88 7.16
N GLN A 41 -32.28 -9.72 7.69
CA GLN A 41 -32.86 -10.62 8.66
C GLN A 41 -33.12 -12.02 8.07
N ASP A 42 -33.47 -12.08 6.79
CA ASP A 42 -33.75 -13.30 6.01
C ASP A 42 -32.48 -13.92 5.36
N ALA A 43 -31.29 -13.40 5.66
CA ALA A 43 -30.05 -13.93 5.11
C ALA A 43 -29.76 -15.36 5.57
N LYS A 44 -29.45 -16.26 4.63
CA LYS A 44 -29.18 -17.69 4.90
C LYS A 44 -27.74 -17.96 5.29
N GLU A 45 -26.76 -17.27 4.66
CA GLU A 45 -25.31 -17.49 4.81
C GLU A 45 -24.71 -16.55 5.88
N THR A 46 -25.19 -16.62 7.10
CA THR A 46 -24.91 -15.62 8.14
C THR A 46 -23.45 -15.57 8.59
N PHE A 47 -22.74 -16.71 8.65
CA PHE A 47 -21.37 -16.76 9.16
C PHE A 47 -20.37 -16.00 8.27
N THR A 48 -20.42 -16.22 6.96
CA THR A 48 -19.54 -15.50 6.01
C THR A 48 -20.02 -14.06 5.82
N LEU A 49 -21.31 -13.82 5.88
CA LEU A 49 -21.89 -12.48 5.80
C LEU A 49 -21.46 -11.60 6.97
N ASP A 50 -21.36 -12.13 8.18
CA ASP A 50 -20.84 -11.41 9.35
C ASP A 50 -19.37 -10.99 9.16
N LYS A 51 -18.53 -11.88 8.62
CA LYS A 51 -17.14 -11.54 8.24
C LYS A 51 -17.10 -10.42 7.19
N ILE A 52 -17.99 -10.48 6.18
CA ILE A 52 -18.11 -9.45 5.15
C ILE A 52 -18.53 -8.12 5.79
N LYS A 53 -19.56 -8.10 6.65
CA LYS A 53 -19.98 -6.89 7.38
C LYS A 53 -18.83 -6.28 8.15
N SER A 54 -18.12 -7.08 8.96
CA SER A 54 -16.97 -6.63 9.74
C SER A 54 -15.85 -6.06 8.86
N LEU A 55 -15.57 -6.69 7.74
CA LEU A 55 -14.52 -6.25 6.82
C LEU A 55 -14.94 -4.99 6.06
N LEU A 56 -16.19 -4.93 5.59
CA LEU A 56 -16.74 -3.78 4.89
C LEU A 56 -16.77 -2.53 5.78
N SER A 57 -17.11 -2.68 7.06
CA SER A 57 -17.00 -1.60 8.04
C SER A 57 -15.56 -1.08 8.15
N LYS A 58 -14.57 -1.99 8.16
CA LYS A 58 -13.14 -1.61 8.17
C LYS A 58 -12.71 -0.94 6.87
N ASP A 59 -13.14 -1.45 5.70
CA ASP A 59 -12.82 -0.89 4.40
C ASP A 59 -13.32 0.57 4.30
N LEU A 60 -14.57 0.83 4.68
CA LEU A 60 -15.14 2.18 4.67
C LEU A 60 -14.47 3.10 5.72
N LEU A 61 -14.12 2.58 6.89
CA LEU A 61 -13.34 3.32 7.89
C LEU A 61 -11.94 3.68 7.37
N ILE A 62 -11.26 2.74 6.71
CA ILE A 62 -9.92 2.94 6.12
C ILE A 62 -9.98 3.90 4.93
N SER A 63 -11.08 3.93 4.18
CA SER A 63 -11.27 4.93 3.13
C SER A 63 -11.13 6.35 3.66
N GLY A 64 -11.55 6.58 4.90
CA GLY A 64 -11.53 7.89 5.57
C GLY A 64 -12.67 8.80 5.16
N HIS A 65 -13.64 8.31 4.39
CA HIS A 65 -14.73 9.11 3.82
C HIS A 65 -16.08 8.87 4.51
N PHE A 66 -16.18 7.88 5.40
CA PHE A 66 -17.42 7.50 6.08
C PHE A 66 -17.22 7.38 7.60
N GLU A 67 -18.26 7.68 8.36
CA GLU A 67 -18.38 7.37 9.78
C GLU A 67 -19.27 6.13 9.96
N ILE A 68 -18.72 5.06 10.53
CA ILE A 68 -19.44 3.81 10.72
C ILE A 68 -20.22 3.85 12.04
N ILE A 69 -21.52 3.65 11.98
CA ILE A 69 -22.41 3.59 13.13
C ILE A 69 -22.85 2.15 13.36
N ASP A 70 -22.58 1.63 14.54
CA ASP A 70 -23.04 0.31 14.93
C ASP A 70 -24.55 0.35 15.21
N SER A 71 -25.27 -0.64 14.67
CA SER A 71 -26.71 -0.80 14.90
C SER A 71 -27.08 -2.29 14.92
N LEU A 72 -28.06 -2.61 15.76
CA LEU A 72 -28.70 -3.92 15.80
C LEU A 72 -29.96 -3.99 14.91
N GLU A 73 -30.36 -2.87 14.31
CA GLU A 73 -31.50 -2.84 13.39
C GLU A 73 -31.25 -3.76 12.19
N ARG A 74 -32.20 -4.64 11.93
CA ARG A 74 -32.20 -5.54 10.78
C ARG A 74 -33.58 -5.52 10.14
N ILE A 75 -33.62 -5.53 8.83
CA ILE A 75 -34.77 -5.65 7.98
C ILE A 75 -34.60 -6.81 7.01
N ASN A 76 -35.64 -7.34 6.41
CA ASN A 76 -35.52 -8.28 5.32
C ASN A 76 -34.89 -7.59 4.10
N TYR A 77 -34.33 -8.37 3.18
CA TYR A 77 -33.54 -7.78 2.07
C TYR A 77 -34.41 -6.86 1.18
N ASP A 78 -35.67 -7.20 0.98
CA ASP A 78 -36.58 -6.44 0.12
C ASP A 78 -37.41 -5.36 0.87
N GLU A 79 -37.18 -5.20 2.16
CA GLU A 79 -37.86 -4.16 2.97
C GLU A 79 -37.10 -2.82 2.87
N ILE A 80 -37.88 -1.73 3.06
CA ILE A 80 -37.35 -0.37 3.17
C ILE A 80 -37.07 -0.07 4.64
N PRO A 81 -35.92 0.50 5.01
CA PRO A 81 -35.64 0.84 6.41
C PRO A 81 -36.57 1.95 6.92
N ASP A 82 -36.78 2.01 8.24
CA ASP A 82 -37.50 3.13 8.87
C ASP A 82 -36.67 4.43 8.76
N VAL A 83 -36.85 5.12 7.63
CA VAL A 83 -36.13 6.35 7.30
C VAL A 83 -36.38 7.47 8.31
N ILE A 84 -37.56 7.51 8.97
CA ILE A 84 -37.88 8.56 9.96
C ILE A 84 -37.05 8.33 11.22
N SER A 85 -37.04 7.11 11.74
CA SER A 85 -36.25 6.73 12.92
C SER A 85 -34.76 6.94 12.67
N LEU A 86 -34.23 6.49 11.52
CA LEU A 86 -32.81 6.64 11.15
C LEU A 86 -32.40 8.11 11.01
N ARG A 87 -33.25 8.95 10.39
CA ARG A 87 -32.98 10.39 10.28
C ARG A 87 -32.93 11.06 11.65
N ASN A 88 -33.83 10.74 12.54
CA ASN A 88 -33.86 11.26 13.91
C ASN A 88 -32.60 10.87 14.71
N LYS A 89 -31.97 9.74 14.37
CA LYS A 89 -30.66 9.29 14.91
C LYS A 89 -29.48 9.95 14.21
N GLY A 90 -29.71 10.81 13.21
CA GLY A 90 -28.65 11.48 12.43
C GLY A 90 -27.89 10.53 11.52
N ILE A 91 -28.53 9.49 11.02
CA ILE A 91 -27.96 8.55 10.03
C ILE A 91 -28.21 9.07 8.62
N ASP A 92 -27.18 9.06 7.79
CA ASP A 92 -27.27 9.50 6.39
C ASP A 92 -27.52 8.34 5.44
N LEU A 93 -26.91 7.18 5.71
CA LEU A 93 -26.90 6.02 4.81
C LEU A 93 -27.23 4.73 5.56
N TYR A 94 -28.01 3.88 4.93
CA TYR A 94 -28.31 2.53 5.42
C TYR A 94 -27.97 1.50 4.33
N LEU A 95 -27.01 0.63 4.60
CA LEU A 95 -26.60 -0.44 3.71
C LEU A 95 -27.14 -1.77 4.23
N ASN A 96 -28.07 -2.38 3.51
CA ASN A 96 -28.56 -3.73 3.76
C ASN A 96 -27.79 -4.72 2.90
N ILE A 97 -27.21 -5.76 3.52
CA ILE A 97 -26.46 -6.81 2.83
C ILE A 97 -27.07 -8.18 3.06
N SER A 98 -27.17 -8.97 2.00
CA SER A 98 -27.58 -10.37 2.04
C SER A 98 -26.61 -11.22 1.24
N ALA A 99 -26.63 -12.53 1.40
CA ALA A 99 -25.74 -13.42 0.66
C ALA A 99 -26.44 -14.71 0.26
N ASN A 100 -26.06 -15.20 -0.93
CA ASN A 100 -26.53 -16.46 -1.47
C ASN A 100 -25.33 -17.32 -1.90
N LYS A 101 -25.46 -18.63 -1.68
CA LYS A 101 -24.52 -19.63 -2.18
C LYS A 101 -25.25 -20.54 -3.17
N ASP A 102 -24.70 -20.67 -4.38
CA ASP A 102 -25.28 -21.55 -5.39
C ASP A 102 -24.83 -23.00 -5.21
N LEU A 103 -25.44 -23.90 -5.95
CA LEU A 103 -25.14 -25.34 -5.94
C LEU A 103 -23.70 -25.66 -6.38
N ASN A 104 -23.08 -24.77 -7.14
CA ASN A 104 -21.69 -24.92 -7.62
C ASN A 104 -20.66 -24.35 -6.63
N GLY A 105 -21.12 -23.84 -5.48
CA GLY A 105 -20.28 -23.24 -4.44
C GLY A 105 -19.87 -21.80 -4.71
N SER A 106 -20.40 -21.12 -5.74
CA SER A 106 -20.22 -19.70 -5.95
C SER A 106 -20.97 -18.94 -4.88
N TYR A 107 -20.33 -17.89 -4.37
CA TYR A 107 -20.86 -17.07 -3.30
C TYR A 107 -21.14 -15.66 -3.82
N SER A 108 -22.37 -15.19 -3.63
CA SER A 108 -22.82 -13.88 -4.09
C SER A 108 -23.24 -13.02 -2.91
N LEU A 109 -22.71 -11.80 -2.86
CA LEU A 109 -23.11 -10.74 -1.94
C LEU A 109 -24.08 -9.81 -2.65
N LEU A 110 -25.27 -9.62 -2.06
CA LEU A 110 -26.31 -8.69 -2.50
C LEU A 110 -26.28 -7.46 -1.60
N THR A 111 -26.42 -6.27 -2.18
CA THR A 111 -26.30 -5.01 -1.46
C THR A 111 -27.34 -4.00 -1.91
N LYS A 112 -28.06 -3.39 -0.96
CA LYS A 112 -28.97 -2.26 -1.16
C LYS A 112 -28.54 -1.10 -0.29
N LEU A 113 -28.20 0.04 -0.91
CA LEU A 113 -27.81 1.27 -0.21
C LEU A 113 -28.95 2.29 -0.31
N PHE A 114 -29.46 2.71 0.84
CA PHE A 114 -30.49 3.73 0.96
C PHE A 114 -29.87 5.04 1.44
N ASP A 115 -30.25 6.13 0.81
CA ASP A 115 -30.02 7.49 1.30
C ASP A 115 -31.23 7.89 2.16
N ILE A 116 -30.99 8.13 3.43
CA ILE A 116 -32.00 8.44 4.45
C ILE A 116 -32.56 9.85 4.26
N ASN A 117 -31.74 10.77 3.75
CA ASN A 117 -32.14 12.15 3.53
C ASN A 117 -33.10 12.27 2.34
N SER A 118 -32.81 11.62 1.23
CA SER A 118 -33.66 11.59 0.04
C SER A 118 -34.74 10.51 0.09
N GLN A 119 -34.72 9.62 1.10
CA GLN A 119 -35.67 8.51 1.28
C GLN A 119 -35.69 7.54 0.08
N SER A 120 -34.56 7.32 -0.55
CA SER A 120 -34.48 6.54 -1.79
C SER A 120 -33.42 5.46 -1.75
N LEU A 121 -33.67 4.38 -2.50
CA LEU A 121 -32.66 3.39 -2.85
C LEU A 121 -31.73 4.01 -3.90
N ILE A 122 -30.47 4.23 -3.55
CA ILE A 122 -29.49 4.89 -4.42
C ILE A 122 -28.53 3.92 -5.10
N MET A 123 -28.39 2.70 -4.58
CA MET A 123 -27.55 1.68 -5.21
C MET A 123 -28.04 0.29 -4.86
N GLU A 124 -28.21 -0.56 -5.88
CA GLU A 124 -28.41 -1.99 -5.74
C GLU A 124 -27.40 -2.74 -6.59
N LYS A 125 -26.61 -3.62 -5.99
CA LYS A 125 -25.55 -4.37 -6.67
C LYS A 125 -25.39 -5.78 -6.12
N SER A 126 -24.93 -6.67 -7.01
CA SER A 126 -24.53 -8.03 -6.68
C SER A 126 -23.05 -8.23 -7.06
N TYR A 127 -22.32 -8.90 -6.16
CA TYR A 127 -20.91 -9.25 -6.36
C TYR A 127 -20.75 -10.75 -6.15
N THR A 128 -20.08 -11.42 -7.08
CA THR A 128 -19.94 -12.89 -7.04
C THR A 128 -18.46 -13.29 -7.03
N THR A 129 -18.17 -14.37 -6.32
CA THR A 129 -16.89 -15.08 -6.35
C THR A 129 -17.12 -16.59 -6.50
N LEU A 130 -16.23 -17.24 -7.27
CA LEU A 130 -16.29 -18.70 -7.48
C LEU A 130 -15.92 -19.51 -6.22
N LYS A 131 -15.30 -18.87 -5.22
CA LYS A 131 -14.86 -19.52 -3.98
C LYS A 131 -15.16 -18.62 -2.80
N GLU A 132 -15.87 -19.17 -1.83
CA GLU A 132 -16.24 -18.44 -0.62
C GLU A 132 -15.04 -17.84 0.13
N GLU A 133 -13.89 -18.53 0.16
CA GLU A 133 -12.65 -18.01 0.76
C GLU A 133 -12.19 -16.65 0.23
N ARG A 134 -12.71 -16.22 -0.93
CA ARG A 134 -12.47 -14.92 -1.56
C ARG A 134 -13.48 -13.84 -1.14
N TYR A 135 -14.30 -14.10 -0.12
CA TYR A 135 -15.24 -13.11 0.41
C TYR A 135 -14.64 -11.71 0.68
N PRO A 136 -13.34 -11.56 1.04
CA PRO A 136 -12.81 -10.22 1.28
C PRO A 136 -12.92 -9.30 0.06
N PHE A 137 -12.75 -9.85 -1.14
CA PHE A 137 -12.88 -9.07 -2.37
C PHE A 137 -14.32 -8.64 -2.67
N LEU A 138 -15.34 -9.33 -2.15
CA LEU A 138 -16.74 -8.87 -2.22
C LEU A 138 -16.93 -7.63 -1.36
N SER A 139 -16.38 -7.65 -0.15
CA SER A 139 -16.34 -6.50 0.76
C SER A 139 -15.65 -5.29 0.12
N HIS A 140 -14.42 -5.48 -0.36
CA HIS A 140 -13.63 -4.42 -0.99
C HIS A 140 -14.35 -3.79 -2.18
N ARG A 141 -14.95 -4.58 -3.08
CA ARG A 141 -15.70 -4.08 -4.23
C ARG A 141 -16.96 -3.33 -3.82
N THR A 142 -17.63 -3.75 -2.76
CA THR A 142 -18.78 -3.03 -2.19
C THR A 142 -18.32 -1.67 -1.67
N ALA A 143 -17.26 -1.62 -0.87
CA ALA A 143 -16.69 -0.37 -0.35
C ALA A 143 -16.27 0.57 -1.49
N ILE A 144 -15.58 0.05 -2.53
CA ILE A 144 -15.19 0.81 -3.72
C ILE A 144 -16.42 1.38 -4.41
N SER A 145 -17.46 0.57 -4.63
CA SER A 145 -18.68 1.04 -5.31
C SER A 145 -19.41 2.12 -4.54
N ILE A 146 -19.49 2.02 -3.21
CA ILE A 146 -20.06 3.05 -2.35
C ILE A 146 -19.23 4.34 -2.45
N ASN A 147 -17.90 4.21 -2.30
CA ASN A 147 -16.97 5.33 -2.36
C ASN A 147 -17.06 6.08 -3.71
N ASP A 148 -17.09 5.34 -4.81
CA ASP A 148 -17.15 5.89 -6.17
C ASP A 148 -18.50 6.56 -6.44
N TYR A 149 -19.61 6.04 -5.88
CA TYR A 149 -20.93 6.65 -6.00
C TYR A 149 -20.95 8.08 -5.44
N PHE A 150 -20.25 8.32 -4.34
CA PHE A 150 -20.13 9.65 -3.73
C PHE A 150 -19.00 10.51 -4.33
N GLY A 151 -18.32 10.04 -5.37
CA GLY A 151 -17.22 10.77 -6.01
C GLY A 151 -16.02 11.01 -5.08
N ALA A 152 -15.88 10.22 -4.02
CA ALA A 152 -14.75 10.32 -3.11
C ALA A 152 -13.45 9.83 -3.77
N PRO A 153 -12.26 10.29 -3.32
CA PRO A 153 -10.98 9.83 -3.85
C PRO A 153 -10.88 8.31 -3.89
N SER A 154 -10.33 7.77 -4.98
CA SER A 154 -10.34 6.34 -5.27
C SER A 154 -9.75 5.48 -4.15
N ILE A 155 -10.40 4.35 -3.89
CA ILE A 155 -9.91 3.27 -3.03
C ILE A 155 -9.81 1.95 -3.81
N ALA A 156 -9.71 2.00 -5.14
CA ALA A 156 -9.66 0.83 -6.03
C ALA A 156 -8.47 -0.10 -5.75
N TRP A 157 -7.45 0.37 -5.04
CA TRP A 157 -6.33 -0.44 -4.57
C TRP A 157 -6.75 -1.54 -3.59
N MET A 158 -7.89 -1.42 -2.91
CA MET A 158 -8.39 -2.44 -1.98
C MET A 158 -8.71 -3.77 -2.67
N ASP A 159 -9.17 -3.75 -3.95
CA ASP A 159 -9.44 -4.96 -4.76
C ASP A 159 -8.17 -5.53 -5.43
N LYS A 160 -6.97 -5.10 -5.02
CA LYS A 160 -5.70 -5.62 -5.53
C LYS A 160 -5.10 -6.66 -4.60
N PHE A 161 -4.36 -7.60 -5.19
CA PHE A 161 -3.55 -8.52 -4.40
C PHE A 161 -2.30 -7.84 -3.86
N VAL A 162 -1.98 -8.12 -2.61
CA VAL A 162 -0.64 -7.96 -2.06
C VAL A 162 0.11 -9.25 -2.31
N VAL A 163 1.34 -9.16 -2.83
CA VAL A 163 2.26 -10.30 -2.90
C VAL A 163 3.35 -10.12 -1.85
N PHE A 164 3.67 -11.18 -1.13
CA PHE A 164 4.66 -11.13 -0.05
C PHE A 164 5.38 -12.46 0.14
N SER A 165 6.61 -12.39 0.62
CA SER A 165 7.37 -13.58 1.03
C SER A 165 7.39 -13.72 2.54
N VAL A 166 7.30 -14.96 3.03
CA VAL A 166 7.21 -15.30 4.45
C VAL A 166 8.23 -16.38 4.77
N TYR A 167 9.10 -16.11 5.74
CA TYR A 167 10.03 -17.12 6.24
C TYR A 167 9.31 -18.24 6.98
N LYS A 168 9.68 -19.49 6.67
CA LYS A 168 9.41 -20.70 7.46
C LYS A 168 10.62 -21.05 8.32
N SER A 169 11.82 -20.89 7.77
CA SER A 169 13.11 -21.06 8.42
C SER A 169 14.15 -20.14 7.74
N ALA A 170 15.39 -20.18 8.18
CA ALA A 170 16.46 -19.36 7.60
C ALA A 170 16.67 -19.63 6.09
N ALA A 171 16.50 -20.87 5.65
CA ALA A 171 16.71 -21.29 4.27
C ALA A 171 15.40 -21.64 3.52
N ASN A 172 14.24 -21.33 4.08
CA ASN A 172 12.97 -21.69 3.49
C ASN A 172 11.96 -20.54 3.64
N SER A 173 11.35 -20.16 2.52
CA SER A 173 10.29 -19.15 2.49
C SER A 173 9.26 -19.47 1.42
N ASP A 174 8.02 -19.11 1.71
CA ASP A 174 6.92 -19.16 0.75
C ASP A 174 6.67 -17.77 0.15
N ILE A 175 6.24 -17.72 -1.12
CA ILE A 175 5.60 -16.54 -1.68
C ILE A 175 4.09 -16.75 -1.64
N MET A 176 3.42 -15.77 -1.07
CA MET A 176 1.98 -15.75 -0.91
C MET A 176 1.36 -14.53 -1.60
N ILE A 177 0.12 -14.68 -2.03
CA ILE A 177 -0.77 -13.57 -2.37
C ILE A 177 -1.88 -13.48 -1.33
N GLY A 178 -2.38 -12.28 -1.09
CA GLY A 178 -3.52 -12.05 -0.20
C GLY A 178 -4.24 -10.76 -0.56
N ASP A 179 -5.36 -10.50 0.10
CA ASP A 179 -5.90 -9.16 0.19
C ASP A 179 -5.08 -8.32 1.18
N TYR A 180 -5.24 -7.01 1.17
CA TYR A 180 -4.43 -6.11 1.99
C TYR A 180 -4.65 -6.29 3.50
N THR A 181 -5.81 -6.87 3.92
CA THR A 181 -6.10 -7.16 5.33
C THR A 181 -5.58 -8.53 5.78
N LEU A 182 -5.03 -9.33 4.86
CA LEU A 182 -4.61 -10.71 5.08
C LEU A 182 -5.76 -11.65 5.51
N SER A 183 -7.01 -11.28 5.27
CA SER A 183 -8.19 -12.15 5.50
C SER A 183 -8.24 -13.29 4.49
N PHE A 184 -7.84 -13.05 3.25
CA PHE A 184 -7.53 -14.05 2.23
C PHE A 184 -6.01 -14.19 2.07
N LYS A 185 -5.50 -15.40 2.11
CA LYS A 185 -4.10 -15.73 1.83
C LYS A 185 -3.97 -17.02 1.06
N LYS A 186 -3.10 -17.03 0.03
CA LYS A 186 -2.79 -18.22 -0.75
C LYS A 186 -1.31 -18.31 -1.06
N THR A 187 -0.70 -19.45 -0.75
CA THR A 187 0.68 -19.75 -1.18
C THR A 187 0.72 -20.02 -2.69
N ILE A 188 1.60 -19.32 -3.38
CA ILE A 188 1.80 -19.46 -4.83
C ILE A 188 3.18 -20.02 -5.19
N VAL A 189 4.19 -19.91 -4.32
CA VAL A 189 5.48 -20.58 -4.45
C VAL A 189 5.87 -21.12 -3.08
N SER A 190 6.32 -22.37 -3.03
CA SER A 190 6.81 -23.04 -1.83
C SER A 190 8.04 -23.90 -2.13
N GLY A 191 8.77 -24.27 -1.09
CA GLY A 191 9.97 -25.08 -1.18
C GLY A 191 11.24 -24.27 -1.45
N GLY A 192 12.22 -24.40 -0.54
CA GLY A 192 13.48 -23.65 -0.56
C GLY A 192 13.31 -22.14 -0.31
N LEU A 193 14.35 -21.39 -0.58
CA LEU A 193 14.36 -19.94 -0.35
C LEU A 193 13.88 -19.17 -1.59
N ASN A 194 12.68 -18.57 -1.47
CA ASN A 194 12.04 -17.75 -2.50
C ASN A 194 11.69 -16.38 -1.90
N ILE A 195 12.28 -15.30 -2.39
CA ILE A 195 12.20 -13.96 -1.79
C ILE A 195 12.02 -12.87 -2.84
N PHE A 196 11.79 -11.63 -2.38
CA PHE A 196 11.65 -10.42 -3.18
C PHE A 196 10.62 -10.53 -4.31
N PRO A 197 9.36 -10.94 -4.01
CA PRO A 197 8.33 -10.92 -5.03
C PRO A 197 8.03 -9.47 -5.47
N LYS A 198 7.80 -9.31 -6.77
CA LYS A 198 7.44 -8.04 -7.41
C LYS A 198 6.40 -8.29 -8.49
N TRP A 199 5.30 -7.52 -8.53
CA TRP A 199 4.34 -7.61 -9.62
C TRP A 199 4.97 -7.22 -10.96
N ALA A 200 4.71 -8.02 -12.00
CA ALA A 200 5.23 -7.76 -13.33
C ALA A 200 4.47 -6.64 -14.07
N SER A 201 3.28 -6.30 -13.60
CA SER A 201 2.48 -5.18 -14.09
C SER A 201 1.28 -4.92 -13.16
N LYS A 202 0.63 -3.75 -13.32
CA LYS A 202 -0.62 -3.38 -12.62
C LYS A 202 -1.78 -4.37 -12.84
N LYS A 203 -1.71 -5.22 -13.89
CA LYS A 203 -2.72 -6.28 -14.16
C LYS A 203 -2.61 -7.48 -13.22
N GLN A 204 -1.54 -7.61 -12.44
CA GLN A 204 -1.30 -8.64 -11.43
C GLN A 204 -1.48 -10.09 -11.93
N ARG A 205 -1.09 -10.35 -13.18
CA ARG A 205 -1.13 -11.72 -13.77
C ARG A 205 0.13 -12.51 -13.51
N SER A 206 1.26 -11.85 -13.32
CA SER A 206 2.55 -12.47 -13.11
C SER A 206 3.36 -11.71 -12.08
N ILE A 207 4.26 -12.41 -11.42
CA ILE A 207 5.25 -11.84 -10.50
C ILE A 207 6.67 -12.19 -10.98
N TYR A 208 7.62 -11.35 -10.62
CA TYR A 208 9.04 -11.69 -10.54
C TYR A 208 9.36 -12.08 -9.10
N TYR A 209 10.27 -13.03 -8.93
CA TYR A 209 10.80 -13.35 -7.58
C TYR A 209 12.19 -13.97 -7.72
N THR A 210 12.97 -13.88 -6.67
CA THR A 210 14.29 -14.53 -6.59
C THR A 210 14.13 -15.90 -5.96
N SER A 211 14.65 -16.92 -6.64
CA SER A 211 14.73 -18.29 -6.14
C SER A 211 16.20 -18.68 -5.94
N TYR A 212 16.48 -19.26 -4.78
CA TYR A 212 17.77 -19.86 -4.45
C TYR A 212 17.76 -21.39 -4.62
N ASN A 213 16.75 -21.93 -5.31
CA ASN A 213 16.62 -23.35 -5.59
C ASN A 213 17.34 -23.82 -6.87
N TYR A 214 18.00 -22.88 -7.56
CA TYR A 214 18.85 -23.13 -8.72
C TYR A 214 20.32 -23.14 -8.29
N GLU A 215 21.21 -23.55 -9.18
CA GLU A 215 22.66 -23.52 -8.94
C GLU A 215 23.16 -22.13 -8.48
N LYS A 216 22.56 -21.05 -9.02
CA LYS A 216 22.80 -19.66 -8.66
C LYS A 216 21.50 -18.96 -8.32
N PRO A 217 21.53 -17.90 -7.50
CA PRO A 217 20.37 -17.03 -7.30
C PRO A 217 19.76 -16.61 -8.63
N THR A 218 18.48 -16.90 -8.84
CA THR A 218 17.83 -16.79 -10.14
C THR A 218 16.56 -15.97 -10.04
N LEU A 219 16.43 -14.97 -10.91
CA LEU A 219 15.20 -14.19 -11.09
C LEU A 219 14.26 -14.96 -12.00
N VAL A 220 13.08 -15.29 -11.47
CA VAL A 220 12.05 -16.07 -12.15
C VAL A 220 10.81 -15.21 -12.32
N LYS A 221 10.17 -15.29 -13.50
CA LYS A 221 8.82 -14.79 -13.75
C LYS A 221 7.82 -15.94 -13.62
N LEU A 222 6.81 -15.79 -12.80
CA LEU A 222 5.72 -16.77 -12.59
C LEU A 222 4.39 -16.14 -12.99
N ASN A 223 3.64 -16.78 -13.87
CA ASN A 223 2.23 -16.49 -14.07
C ASN A 223 1.42 -17.17 -12.95
N ILE A 224 0.67 -16.39 -12.17
CA ILE A 224 -0.03 -16.89 -10.97
C ILE A 224 -1.26 -17.74 -11.28
N PHE A 225 -1.79 -17.69 -12.52
CA PHE A 225 -2.99 -18.42 -12.94
C PHE A 225 -2.63 -19.79 -13.56
N ASN A 226 -1.80 -19.80 -14.61
CA ASN A 226 -1.42 -21.04 -15.30
C ASN A 226 -0.13 -21.67 -14.77
N ARG A 227 0.53 -21.06 -13.77
CA ARG A 227 1.73 -21.57 -13.08
C ARG A 227 2.98 -21.67 -13.98
N GLN A 228 2.95 -21.10 -15.18
CA GLN A 228 4.10 -21.06 -16.08
C GLN A 228 5.23 -20.24 -15.47
N LYS A 229 6.44 -20.82 -15.44
CA LYS A 229 7.67 -20.19 -14.97
C LYS A 229 8.62 -19.93 -16.13
N ASN A 230 9.25 -18.76 -16.12
CA ASN A 230 10.30 -18.39 -17.07
C ASN A 230 11.49 -17.82 -16.30
N ILE A 231 12.68 -18.33 -16.55
CA ILE A 231 13.92 -17.79 -16.01
C ILE A 231 14.21 -16.49 -16.77
N ILE A 232 14.48 -15.41 -16.03
CA ILE A 232 14.84 -14.11 -16.60
C ILE A 232 16.36 -13.94 -16.61
N MET A 233 17.00 -14.17 -15.46
CA MET A 233 18.45 -14.00 -15.31
C MET A 233 18.91 -14.69 -14.03
N SER A 234 20.17 -15.18 -14.03
CA SER A 234 20.86 -15.65 -12.82
C SER A 234 22.08 -14.75 -12.54
N SER A 235 22.58 -14.77 -11.31
CA SER A 235 23.72 -13.99 -10.86
C SER A 235 24.53 -14.81 -9.86
N ASP A 236 25.86 -14.62 -9.81
CA ASP A 236 26.71 -15.30 -8.83
C ASP A 236 26.40 -14.85 -7.39
N GLY A 237 26.08 -13.57 -7.22
CA GLY A 237 25.60 -13.01 -5.97
C GLY A 237 24.08 -12.73 -6.00
N MET A 238 23.64 -11.78 -5.17
CA MET A 238 22.23 -11.41 -5.08
C MET A 238 21.63 -11.01 -6.44
N ILE A 239 20.35 -11.29 -6.62
CA ILE A 239 19.57 -10.78 -7.73
C ILE A 239 18.13 -10.51 -7.27
N SER A 240 17.54 -9.40 -7.72
CA SER A 240 16.11 -9.12 -7.47
C SER A 240 15.56 -8.14 -8.50
N ALA A 241 14.28 -8.27 -8.83
CA ALA A 241 13.54 -7.20 -9.51
C ALA A 241 13.22 -6.11 -8.49
N SER A 242 13.78 -4.92 -8.68
CA SER A 242 13.60 -3.79 -7.76
C SER A 242 12.35 -3.00 -8.12
N ASP A 243 12.12 -2.76 -9.42
CA ASP A 243 10.96 -2.05 -9.91
C ASP A 243 10.59 -2.44 -11.34
N VAL A 244 9.36 -2.13 -11.75
CA VAL A 244 8.84 -2.32 -13.10
C VAL A 244 8.27 -0.99 -13.57
N ASN A 245 8.63 -0.54 -14.76
CA ASN A 245 8.15 0.71 -15.30
C ASN A 245 6.63 0.70 -15.60
N HIS A 246 6.07 1.87 -15.89
CA HIS A 246 4.64 2.08 -15.97
C HIS A 246 3.93 1.11 -16.94
N ASP A 247 4.50 0.83 -18.10
CA ASP A 247 3.92 -0.06 -19.13
C ASP A 247 4.31 -1.55 -18.99
N GLY A 248 5.19 -1.88 -18.05
CA GLY A 248 5.68 -3.24 -17.81
C GLY A 248 6.72 -3.74 -18.81
N SER A 249 7.22 -2.86 -19.71
CA SER A 249 8.22 -3.22 -20.73
C SER A 249 9.65 -3.24 -20.22
N LYS A 250 9.93 -2.59 -19.09
CA LYS A 250 11.27 -2.48 -18.50
C LYS A 250 11.26 -2.83 -17.01
N ILE A 251 12.32 -3.47 -16.57
CA ILE A 251 12.53 -3.86 -15.18
C ILE A 251 13.87 -3.29 -14.72
N LEU A 252 13.89 -2.72 -13.53
CA LEU A 252 15.12 -2.46 -12.79
C LEU A 252 15.49 -3.72 -12.01
N ILE A 253 16.65 -4.26 -12.29
CA ILE A 253 17.18 -5.46 -11.64
C ILE A 253 18.41 -5.05 -10.83
N THR A 254 18.40 -5.31 -9.53
CA THR A 254 19.62 -5.33 -8.73
C THR A 254 20.27 -6.69 -8.92
N ALA A 255 21.53 -6.73 -9.36
CA ALA A 255 22.28 -7.98 -9.50
C ALA A 255 23.75 -7.78 -9.12
N ALA A 256 24.34 -8.81 -8.54
CA ALA A 256 25.74 -8.83 -8.11
C ALA A 256 26.53 -9.92 -8.85
N PRO A 257 26.72 -9.83 -10.18
CA PRO A 257 27.73 -10.63 -10.85
C PRO A 257 29.10 -10.25 -10.31
N ASN A 258 29.95 -11.22 -10.03
CA ASN A 258 31.27 -10.99 -9.41
C ASN A 258 31.19 -10.31 -8.02
N SER A 259 30.14 -10.59 -7.24
CA SER A 259 29.89 -10.08 -5.88
C SER A 259 29.71 -8.56 -5.77
N GLN A 260 29.64 -7.82 -6.90
CA GLN A 260 29.45 -6.37 -6.94
C GLN A 260 27.99 -6.05 -7.29
N PRO A 261 27.16 -5.55 -6.36
CA PRO A 261 25.76 -5.22 -6.64
C PRO A 261 25.62 -3.89 -7.37
N ASP A 262 25.00 -3.95 -8.54
CA ASP A 262 24.66 -2.81 -9.38
C ASP A 262 23.23 -2.92 -9.90
N ILE A 263 22.71 -1.81 -10.44
CA ILE A 263 21.38 -1.73 -11.04
C ILE A 263 21.52 -1.90 -12.56
N TYR A 264 20.69 -2.79 -13.08
CA TYR A 264 20.55 -3.08 -14.51
C TYR A 264 19.13 -2.73 -14.97
N LEU A 265 19.03 -2.17 -16.16
CA LEU A 265 17.79 -2.02 -16.90
C LEU A 265 17.62 -3.22 -17.84
N TYR A 266 16.54 -3.97 -17.68
CA TYR A 266 16.20 -5.09 -18.53
C TYR A 266 14.94 -4.78 -19.33
N ASN A 267 15.03 -4.85 -20.67
CA ASN A 267 13.90 -4.71 -21.57
C ASN A 267 13.26 -6.09 -21.77
N VAL A 268 11.99 -6.22 -21.37
CA VAL A 268 11.24 -7.49 -21.36
C VAL A 268 11.01 -8.04 -22.79
N ASN A 269 10.81 -7.15 -23.77
CA ASN A 269 10.47 -7.50 -25.14
C ASN A 269 11.73 -7.91 -25.93
N THR A 270 12.80 -7.13 -25.82
CA THR A 270 14.06 -7.38 -26.56
C THR A 270 15.04 -8.26 -25.80
N LYS A 271 14.78 -8.55 -24.50
CA LYS A 271 15.67 -9.27 -23.57
C LYS A 271 17.04 -8.60 -23.38
N ARG A 272 17.17 -7.34 -23.81
CA ARG A 272 18.41 -6.57 -23.67
C ARG A 272 18.59 -6.12 -22.22
N LYS A 273 19.80 -6.33 -21.70
CA LYS A 273 20.25 -5.87 -20.39
C LYS A 273 21.27 -4.75 -20.55
N THR A 274 21.10 -3.66 -19.81
CA THR A 274 22.03 -2.52 -19.78
C THR A 274 22.37 -2.20 -18.34
N LYS A 275 23.67 -2.10 -18.00
CA LYS A 275 24.13 -1.69 -16.67
C LYS A 275 23.90 -0.18 -16.50
N VAL A 276 23.13 0.20 -15.49
CA VAL A 276 22.75 1.61 -15.22
C VAL A 276 23.71 2.27 -14.23
N THR A 277 24.10 1.56 -13.18
CA THR A 277 25.07 2.06 -12.19
C THR A 277 26.40 1.36 -12.32
N LYS A 278 27.48 2.07 -11.96
CA LYS A 278 28.86 1.57 -12.00
C LYS A 278 29.58 2.19 -10.82
N TYR A 279 29.49 1.58 -9.67
CA TYR A 279 30.15 2.05 -8.46
C TYR A 279 30.86 0.88 -7.78
N SER A 280 31.99 1.13 -7.11
CA SER A 280 32.81 0.10 -6.44
C SER A 280 32.19 -0.43 -5.14
N GLY A 281 31.18 0.28 -4.58
CA GLY A 281 30.39 -0.14 -3.42
C GLY A 281 29.02 -0.69 -3.82
N ILE A 282 28.00 -0.41 -3.04
CA ILE A 282 26.67 -0.99 -3.17
C ILE A 282 25.72 -0.01 -3.87
N ASP A 283 25.14 -0.42 -5.00
CA ASP A 283 24.01 0.25 -5.67
C ASP A 283 22.86 -0.74 -5.80
N VAL A 284 21.76 -0.53 -5.05
CA VAL A 284 20.64 -1.49 -4.94
C VAL A 284 19.26 -0.80 -4.90
N GLY A 285 18.20 -1.57 -5.13
CA GLY A 285 16.83 -1.15 -4.85
C GLY A 285 16.32 -0.02 -5.74
N GLY A 286 16.74 0.01 -7.02
CA GLY A 286 16.33 1.04 -7.98
C GLY A 286 14.81 1.15 -8.13
N GLN A 287 14.29 2.38 -8.17
CA GLN A 287 12.89 2.73 -8.41
C GLN A 287 12.81 3.74 -9.54
N PHE A 288 11.89 3.57 -10.47
CA PHE A 288 11.64 4.56 -11.51
C PHE A 288 11.05 5.84 -10.92
N ILE A 289 11.55 6.99 -11.34
CA ILE A 289 11.05 8.34 -11.04
C ILE A 289 11.00 9.18 -12.32
N ASP A 290 10.35 10.34 -12.25
CA ASP A 290 10.27 11.31 -13.37
C ASP A 290 9.79 10.67 -14.68
N ASN A 291 8.66 9.98 -14.64
CA ASN A 291 8.08 9.29 -15.81
C ASN A 291 9.08 8.33 -16.50
N ASP A 292 9.72 7.48 -15.70
CA ASP A 292 10.68 6.45 -16.13
C ASP A 292 11.99 6.99 -16.75
N LYS A 293 12.27 8.31 -16.62
CA LYS A 293 13.51 8.93 -17.14
C LYS A 293 14.68 8.80 -16.19
N ARG A 294 14.40 8.80 -14.89
CA ARG A 294 15.37 8.71 -13.81
C ARG A 294 15.08 7.51 -12.92
N ILE A 295 16.08 7.15 -12.12
CA ILE A 295 15.92 6.17 -11.04
C ILE A 295 16.35 6.79 -9.71
N ALA A 296 15.62 6.48 -8.64
CA ALA A 296 16.09 6.62 -7.27
C ALA A 296 16.61 5.26 -6.78
N PHE A 297 17.68 5.24 -6.01
CA PHE A 297 18.32 3.99 -5.58
C PHE A 297 19.11 4.19 -4.28
N ILE A 298 19.45 3.09 -3.64
CA ILE A 298 20.23 3.07 -2.41
C ILE A 298 21.69 2.85 -2.78
N SER A 299 22.59 3.70 -2.23
CA SER A 299 24.05 3.60 -2.41
C SER A 299 24.78 3.95 -1.13
N ASP A 300 25.92 3.31 -0.92
CA ASP A 300 26.84 3.60 0.19
C ASP A 300 28.05 4.49 -0.22
N ARG A 301 27.97 5.13 -1.39
CA ARG A 301 29.05 5.96 -2.00
C ARG A 301 29.56 7.13 -1.15
N LEU A 302 28.83 7.50 -0.10
CA LEU A 302 29.25 8.49 0.89
C LEU A 302 29.48 7.86 2.28
N GLY A 303 29.85 6.58 2.33
CA GLY A 303 30.23 5.83 3.53
C GLY A 303 29.08 5.17 4.27
N THR A 304 27.82 5.61 4.07
CA THR A 304 26.62 4.99 4.67
C THR A 304 25.51 4.91 3.64
N PRO A 305 24.64 3.87 3.70
CA PRO A 305 23.51 3.75 2.79
C PRO A 305 22.63 4.98 2.78
N ASN A 306 22.39 5.54 1.62
CA ASN A 306 21.55 6.70 1.40
C ASN A 306 20.84 6.63 0.05
N ILE A 307 19.87 7.53 -0.18
CA ILE A 307 19.09 7.58 -1.40
C ILE A 307 19.73 8.55 -2.38
N PHE A 308 20.00 8.05 -3.57
CA PHE A 308 20.58 8.80 -4.70
C PHE A 308 19.63 8.72 -5.90
N ALA A 309 19.80 9.66 -6.84
CA ALA A 309 19.13 9.60 -8.12
C ALA A 309 20.10 9.72 -9.28
N LYS A 310 19.66 9.23 -10.44
CA LYS A 310 20.42 9.24 -11.66
C LYS A 310 19.48 9.22 -12.86
N ASN A 311 19.79 9.99 -13.89
CA ASN A 311 19.17 9.81 -15.19
C ASN A 311 19.67 8.49 -15.80
N ILE A 312 18.79 7.68 -16.37
CA ILE A 312 19.11 6.35 -16.90
C ILE A 312 20.17 6.44 -18.00
N ASN A 313 20.15 7.51 -18.79
CA ASN A 313 21.01 7.70 -19.96
C ASN A 313 22.25 8.57 -19.70
N SER A 314 22.50 9.01 -18.46
CA SER A 314 23.66 9.85 -18.13
C SER A 314 24.56 9.18 -17.09
N SER A 315 25.77 9.75 -16.86
CA SER A 315 26.68 9.26 -15.82
C SER A 315 26.51 9.95 -14.48
N GLY A 316 25.89 11.14 -14.43
CA GLY A 316 25.73 11.93 -13.21
C GLY A 316 24.85 11.23 -12.17
N VAL A 317 25.26 11.29 -10.91
CA VAL A 317 24.53 10.80 -9.75
C VAL A 317 24.42 11.92 -8.73
N GLU A 318 23.22 12.18 -8.24
CA GLU A 318 22.95 13.18 -7.20
C GLU A 318 22.43 12.52 -5.94
N LYS A 319 22.73 13.09 -4.79
CA LYS A 319 22.15 12.68 -3.51
C LYS A 319 20.75 13.30 -3.39
N LEU A 320 19.73 12.46 -3.13
CA LEU A 320 18.35 12.94 -2.92
C LEU A 320 18.04 13.24 -1.46
N VAL A 321 18.52 12.42 -0.53
CA VAL A 321 18.14 12.51 0.88
C VAL A 321 19.32 13.02 1.70
N TYR A 322 19.13 14.16 2.37
CA TYR A 322 20.11 14.76 3.28
C TYR A 322 19.78 14.52 4.75
N HIS A 323 18.55 14.11 5.03
CA HIS A 323 18.10 13.73 6.37
C HIS A 323 18.70 12.37 6.77
N SER A 324 19.20 12.30 8.01
CA SER A 324 19.66 11.06 8.65
C SER A 324 20.81 10.34 7.92
N LYS A 325 21.29 9.28 8.55
CA LYS A 325 22.25 8.31 8.00
C LYS A 325 21.58 6.93 8.01
N ASN A 326 21.96 6.05 7.05
CA ASN A 326 21.43 4.71 6.96
C ASN A 326 19.95 4.69 6.49
N ASN A 327 19.73 5.25 5.30
CA ASN A 327 18.44 5.27 4.60
C ASN A 327 18.33 4.05 3.67
N SER A 328 17.17 3.41 3.64
CA SER A 328 16.96 2.16 2.89
C SER A 328 15.50 2.02 2.41
N SER A 329 15.24 0.96 1.65
CA SER A 329 13.88 0.54 1.25
C SER A 329 13.05 1.66 0.61
N VAL A 330 13.61 2.33 -0.41
CA VAL A 330 12.93 3.42 -1.11
C VAL A 330 11.80 2.90 -2.02
N THR A 331 10.72 3.66 -2.13
CA THR A 331 9.67 3.54 -3.15
C THR A 331 9.35 4.91 -3.71
N ALA A 332 8.81 4.97 -4.92
CA ALA A 332 8.51 6.22 -5.60
C ALA A 332 7.12 6.21 -6.27
N PHE A 333 6.49 7.37 -6.31
CA PHE A 333 5.29 7.63 -7.10
C PHE A 333 5.33 9.08 -7.60
N ASN A 334 5.43 9.26 -8.92
CA ASN A 334 5.68 10.57 -9.54
C ASN A 334 6.94 11.23 -8.94
N ASP A 335 6.78 12.44 -8.38
CA ASP A 335 7.84 13.19 -7.73
C ASP A 335 7.98 12.92 -6.22
N ASN A 336 7.19 11.99 -5.68
CA ASN A 336 7.24 11.65 -4.26
C ASN A 336 8.02 10.36 -4.04
N ILE A 337 8.87 10.37 -3.02
CA ILE A 337 9.54 9.17 -2.53
C ILE A 337 9.18 8.92 -1.06
N VAL A 338 9.12 7.65 -0.71
CA VAL A 338 9.06 7.21 0.69
C VAL A 338 10.18 6.23 0.94
N TYR A 339 10.88 6.40 2.04
CA TYR A 339 12.01 5.56 2.41
C TYR A 339 12.01 5.22 3.90
N SER A 340 12.73 4.16 4.25
CA SER A 340 12.97 3.79 5.63
C SER A 340 14.29 4.39 6.09
N SER A 341 14.27 5.07 7.24
CA SER A 341 15.45 5.70 7.84
C SER A 341 15.63 5.27 9.28
N ARG A 342 16.89 5.06 9.69
CA ARG A 342 17.22 4.78 11.08
C ARG A 342 17.24 6.07 11.88
N ASP A 343 16.42 6.15 12.94
CA ASP A 343 16.46 7.28 13.87
C ASP A 343 17.71 7.22 14.74
N VAL A 344 18.45 8.33 14.74
CA VAL A 344 19.72 8.47 15.49
C VAL A 344 19.47 8.91 16.94
N ASN A 345 18.35 9.57 17.19
CA ASN A 345 18.02 10.19 18.50
C ASN A 345 16.86 9.47 19.19
N ASN A 346 17.03 8.20 19.52
CA ASN A 346 16.04 7.50 20.32
C ASN A 346 16.51 7.49 21.78
N GLU A 347 15.91 8.29 22.66
CA GLU A 347 16.21 8.36 24.10
C GLU A 347 16.19 6.99 24.80
N LEU A 348 15.54 6.00 24.19
CA LEU A 348 15.40 4.64 24.70
C LEU A 348 16.44 3.65 24.14
N GLY A 349 17.40 4.08 23.33
CA GLY A 349 18.46 3.22 22.76
C GLY A 349 17.97 2.08 21.85
N LYS A 350 16.68 1.99 21.55
CA LYS A 350 16.10 0.94 20.69
C LYS A 350 16.34 1.28 19.22
N LYS A 351 16.84 0.32 18.45
CA LYS A 351 16.99 0.42 17.00
C LYS A 351 15.60 0.54 16.36
N SER A 352 15.19 1.75 15.97
CA SER A 352 13.96 1.98 15.22
C SER A 352 14.28 2.40 13.78
N PHE A 353 13.44 1.95 12.85
CA PHE A 353 13.44 2.42 11.48
C PHE A 353 12.07 3.00 11.20
N ASN A 354 12.03 4.26 10.79
CA ASN A 354 10.79 4.95 10.50
C ASN A 354 10.70 5.32 9.03
N LEU A 355 9.46 5.43 8.54
CA LEU A 355 9.17 5.86 7.18
C LEU A 355 9.11 7.38 7.14
N TYR A 356 9.73 7.92 6.11
CA TYR A 356 9.75 9.34 5.79
C TYR A 356 9.31 9.53 4.35
N SER A 357 8.52 10.55 4.08
CA SER A 357 8.15 10.99 2.73
C SER A 357 8.77 12.33 2.41
N MET A 358 9.18 12.50 1.16
CA MET A 358 9.61 13.78 0.62
C MET A 358 9.32 13.87 -0.88
N SER A 359 9.29 15.09 -1.41
CA SER A 359 9.28 15.32 -2.85
C SER A 359 10.72 15.28 -3.40
N THR A 360 10.90 14.81 -4.62
CA THR A 360 12.19 14.94 -5.35
C THR A 360 12.45 16.37 -5.84
N LYS A 361 11.48 17.28 -5.66
CA LYS A 361 11.51 18.68 -6.12
C LYS A 361 11.51 19.72 -4.98
N SER A 362 11.32 19.29 -3.74
CA SER A 362 11.35 20.15 -2.57
C SER A 362 12.01 19.46 -1.39
N ASP A 363 12.46 20.23 -0.39
CA ASP A 363 13.07 19.72 0.83
C ASP A 363 12.03 19.38 1.93
N ASP A 364 10.73 19.38 1.59
CA ASP A 364 9.65 19.05 2.52
C ASP A 364 9.74 17.60 2.98
N LEU A 365 10.11 17.41 4.23
CA LEU A 365 10.27 16.10 4.85
C LEU A 365 9.18 15.84 5.87
N ASN A 366 8.44 14.73 5.68
CA ASN A 366 7.39 14.32 6.61
C ASN A 366 7.70 12.94 7.19
N ARG A 367 7.66 12.81 8.52
CA ARG A 367 7.77 11.52 9.20
C ARG A 367 6.40 10.85 9.22
N LEU A 368 6.33 9.61 8.71
CA LEU A 368 5.07 8.84 8.59
C LEU A 368 4.85 7.83 9.72
N THR A 369 5.92 7.38 10.38
CA THR A 369 5.84 6.40 11.47
C THR A 369 6.73 6.80 12.65
N SER A 370 6.43 6.32 13.85
CA SER A 370 7.11 6.76 15.08
C SER A 370 7.79 5.66 15.90
N ASN A 371 7.44 4.38 15.69
CA ASN A 371 7.95 3.28 16.50
C ASN A 371 8.12 1.98 15.73
N GLY A 372 8.95 1.08 16.27
CA GLY A 372 9.22 -0.23 15.66
C GLY A 372 10.18 -0.17 14.47
N ILE A 373 10.20 -1.24 13.70
CA ILE A 373 10.97 -1.36 12.46
C ILE A 373 9.98 -1.32 11.29
N ASN A 374 9.94 -0.21 10.58
CA ASN A 374 9.06 0.04 9.44
C ASN A 374 9.90 0.02 8.16
N GLN A 375 9.63 -0.91 7.24
CA GLN A 375 10.45 -1.17 6.06
C GLN A 375 9.60 -1.55 4.85
N PHE A 376 10.23 -1.55 3.67
CA PHE A 376 9.63 -1.94 2.40
C PHE A 376 8.34 -1.19 2.07
N PRO A 377 8.36 0.16 2.12
CA PRO A 377 7.19 0.94 1.71
C PRO A 377 6.89 0.69 0.23
N LYS A 378 5.59 0.69 -0.12
CA LYS A 378 5.10 0.59 -1.49
C LYS A 378 3.89 1.50 -1.65
N PHE A 379 3.93 2.40 -2.64
CA PHE A 379 2.77 3.21 -2.98
C PHE A 379 1.66 2.36 -3.59
N SER A 380 0.41 2.73 -3.31
CA SER A 380 -0.74 2.27 -4.09
C SER A 380 -0.68 2.78 -5.53
N THR A 381 -1.48 2.19 -6.41
CA THR A 381 -1.49 2.54 -7.84
C THR A 381 -1.91 3.99 -8.13
N ASP A 382 -2.58 4.64 -7.19
CA ASP A 382 -3.00 6.05 -7.23
C ASP A 382 -2.05 6.99 -6.43
N GLY A 383 -1.11 6.43 -5.67
CA GLY A 383 -0.15 7.19 -4.86
C GLY A 383 -0.70 7.76 -3.54
N GLU A 384 -1.97 7.53 -3.20
CA GLU A 384 -2.60 8.10 -2.00
C GLU A 384 -2.45 7.25 -0.74
N SER A 385 -2.03 6.00 -0.91
CA SER A 385 -1.82 5.06 0.19
C SER A 385 -0.46 4.42 0.11
N LEU A 386 0.01 3.97 1.25
CA LEU A 386 1.30 3.30 1.38
C LEU A 386 1.12 1.97 2.10
N LEU A 387 1.58 0.89 1.49
CA LEU A 387 1.74 -0.40 2.11
C LEU A 387 3.17 -0.53 2.66
N PHE A 388 3.35 -1.13 3.84
CA PHE A 388 4.68 -1.36 4.41
C PHE A 388 4.70 -2.55 5.37
N ILE A 389 5.90 -3.01 5.74
CA ILE A 389 6.08 -4.01 6.79
C ILE A 389 6.41 -3.31 8.10
N LYS A 390 5.64 -3.57 9.14
CA LYS A 390 5.97 -3.19 10.52
C LYS A 390 6.36 -4.40 11.33
N ARG A 391 7.50 -4.30 12.03
CA ARG A 391 7.90 -5.26 13.06
C ARG A 391 7.93 -4.55 14.41
N PHE A 392 7.12 -5.05 15.33
CA PHE A 392 7.03 -4.49 16.67
C PHE A 392 6.73 -5.61 17.67
N ASN A 393 7.47 -5.68 18.77
CA ASN A 393 7.34 -6.71 19.80
C ASN A 393 7.29 -8.15 19.27
N GLY A 394 8.15 -8.47 18.28
CA GLY A 394 8.21 -9.81 17.68
C GLY A 394 7.13 -10.10 16.61
N VAL A 395 6.11 -9.26 16.51
CA VAL A 395 5.04 -9.42 15.52
C VAL A 395 5.39 -8.72 14.20
N SER A 396 5.15 -9.39 13.09
CA SER A 396 5.25 -8.83 11.73
C SER A 396 3.86 -8.55 11.20
N SER A 397 3.62 -7.32 10.74
CA SER A 397 2.32 -6.86 10.24
C SER A 397 2.47 -6.22 8.87
N LEU A 398 1.45 -6.34 8.03
CA LEU A 398 1.23 -5.38 6.95
C LEU A 398 0.66 -4.10 7.55
N GLY A 399 1.22 -2.96 7.17
CA GLY A 399 0.72 -1.65 7.54
C GLY A 399 0.20 -0.92 6.30
N ILE A 400 -0.90 -0.21 6.45
CA ILE A 400 -1.44 0.73 5.46
C ILE A 400 -1.40 2.12 6.07
N ILE A 401 -0.83 3.09 5.34
CA ILE A 401 -0.96 4.52 5.68
C ILE A 401 -1.80 5.18 4.61
N ARG A 402 -2.87 5.86 5.03
CA ARG A 402 -3.62 6.80 4.21
C ARG A 402 -2.93 8.16 4.33
N LEU A 403 -2.16 8.55 3.31
CA LEU A 403 -1.25 9.71 3.38
C LEU A 403 -2.01 11.02 3.66
N LYS A 404 -3.13 11.26 2.95
CA LYS A 404 -3.96 12.46 3.14
C LYS A 404 -4.52 12.60 4.56
N PHE A 405 -4.83 11.49 5.22
CA PHE A 405 -5.45 11.48 6.55
C PHE A 405 -4.44 11.27 7.69
N SER A 406 -3.17 11.00 7.37
CA SER A 406 -2.13 10.63 8.35
C SER A 406 -2.54 9.49 9.29
N LYS A 407 -3.41 8.58 8.82
CA LYS A 407 -3.90 7.43 9.57
C LYS A 407 -3.22 6.16 9.11
N SER A 408 -2.85 5.31 10.07
CA SER A 408 -2.24 4.01 9.80
C SER A 408 -3.04 2.86 10.41
N TYR A 409 -3.10 1.75 9.67
CA TYR A 409 -3.79 0.53 10.05
C TYR A 409 -2.82 -0.65 9.93
N LEU A 410 -2.91 -1.61 10.86
CA LEU A 410 -1.99 -2.74 10.94
C LEU A 410 -2.76 -4.06 10.88
N PHE A 411 -2.27 -4.98 10.05
CA PHE A 411 -2.83 -6.32 9.85
C PHE A 411 -1.74 -7.35 10.20
N PRO A 412 -1.79 -7.96 11.40
CA PRO A 412 -0.75 -8.86 11.87
C PRO A 412 -0.76 -10.19 11.10
N LEU A 413 0.41 -10.69 10.80
CA LEU A 413 0.63 -12.05 10.32
C LEU A 413 1.15 -12.89 11.50
N ASN A 414 0.24 -13.54 12.20
CA ASN A 414 0.55 -14.29 13.42
C ASN A 414 1.65 -15.34 13.19
N ASN A 415 2.65 -15.33 14.10
CA ASN A 415 3.76 -16.32 14.16
C ASN A 415 4.62 -16.47 12.90
N LYS A 416 4.57 -15.51 11.96
CA LYS A 416 5.36 -15.54 10.74
C LYS A 416 6.05 -14.20 10.48
N ARG A 417 7.25 -14.28 9.91
CA ARG A 417 8.04 -13.09 9.57
C ARG A 417 7.91 -12.79 8.08
N ILE A 418 7.32 -11.66 7.76
CA ILE A 418 7.28 -11.12 6.39
C ILE A 418 8.68 -10.63 6.04
N GLN A 419 9.19 -11.02 4.87
CA GLN A 419 10.52 -10.66 4.39
C GLN A 419 10.44 -9.45 3.43
N SER A 420 9.53 -9.48 2.48
CA SER A 420 9.32 -8.42 1.48
C SER A 420 7.89 -8.45 0.96
N ILE A 421 7.45 -7.33 0.42
CA ILE A 421 6.09 -7.13 -0.10
C ILE A 421 6.12 -6.36 -1.42
N ASP A 422 5.06 -6.53 -2.20
CA ASP A 422 4.70 -5.65 -3.31
C ASP A 422 3.19 -5.60 -3.52
N TRP A 423 2.71 -4.53 -4.20
CA TRP A 423 1.27 -4.21 -4.26
C TRP A 423 0.83 -3.79 -5.66
#